data_33843520d4b8d1022bd8a8846dd8ae82
#
_entry.id   33843520d4b8d1022bd8a8846dd8ae82
#
_cell.length_a   1.000
_cell.length_b   1.000
_cell.length_c   1.000
_cell.angle_alpha   90.00
_cell.angle_beta   90.00
_cell.angle_gamma   90.00
#
_symmetry.space_group_name_H-M   'P 1'
#
loop_
_entity.id
_entity.type
_entity.pdbx_description
1 polymer ?
#
loop_
_entity_poly.entity_id
_entity_poly.type
_entity_poly.pdbx_seq_one_letter_code
_entity_poly.pdbx_strand_id
1 'polypeptide(L)'
;DFMWGLDGVSHENTGNGVTFDAELAVLDDTYLVGKIKAKAHPFVEYFKFLKQFEDENTVAKYTIQAPAQTFQQMIVPDNIANTRKFYPTNEELIQDIGKAYQDVIKQFYDAGCRNLQLDDCTWGAIVGDAAKQRYRSLGISLEDVKNELLAVNNLALERKPEDMVITSHICLSLIHISEPTRQAE
;
A
#
# COMPACT_ATOMS: atom_id res chain seq x y z
N ASP A 1 -0.74 -8.18 7.85
CA ASP A 1 -0.68 -7.12 6.85
C ASP A 1 -0.28 -7.68 5.49
N PHE A 2 -0.72 -7.04 4.38
CA PHE A 2 -0.40 -7.52 3.02
C PHE A 2 1.11 -7.62 2.78
N MET A 3 1.87 -6.58 3.12
CA MET A 3 3.31 -6.54 2.81
C MET A 3 4.12 -7.65 3.50
N TRP A 4 3.61 -8.28 4.57
CA TRP A 4 4.26 -9.44 5.21
C TRP A 4 4.18 -10.72 4.37
N GLY A 5 3.28 -10.75 3.39
CA GLY A 5 3.21 -11.79 2.38
C GLY A 5 4.28 -11.68 1.28
N LEU A 6 5.06 -10.61 1.24
CA LEU A 6 6.18 -10.44 0.33
C LEU A 6 7.46 -11.04 0.91
N ASP A 7 8.34 -11.53 0.05
CA ASP A 7 9.70 -11.90 0.43
C ASP A 7 10.54 -10.65 0.68
N GLY A 8 11.50 -10.72 1.58
CA GLY A 8 12.35 -9.60 1.98
C GLY A 8 11.74 -8.65 3.02
N VAL A 9 10.45 -8.82 3.39
CA VAL A 9 9.76 -8.04 4.41
C VAL A 9 9.58 -8.88 5.68
N SER A 10 9.81 -8.26 6.83
CA SER A 10 9.58 -8.85 8.15
C SER A 10 8.84 -7.86 9.05
N HIS A 11 8.33 -8.35 10.17
CA HIS A 11 7.65 -7.52 11.15
C HIS A 11 7.92 -8.02 12.58
N GLU A 12 7.78 -7.13 13.55
CA GLU A 12 7.96 -7.43 14.96
C GLU A 12 7.00 -6.57 15.80
N ASN A 13 6.39 -7.19 16.80
CA ASN A 13 5.56 -6.47 17.75
C ASN A 13 6.46 -5.82 18.81
N THR A 14 6.65 -4.51 18.70
CA THR A 14 7.47 -3.72 19.64
C THR A 14 6.63 -2.99 20.69
N GLY A 15 5.31 -3.14 20.65
CA GLY A 15 4.37 -2.38 21.48
C GLY A 15 4.13 -0.94 21.01
N ASN A 16 4.73 -0.54 19.90
CA ASN A 16 4.45 0.74 19.25
C ASN A 16 3.10 0.71 18.54
N GLY A 17 2.57 1.87 18.20
CA GLY A 17 1.30 1.95 17.49
C GLY A 17 0.83 3.37 17.25
N VAL A 18 -0.41 3.50 16.84
CA VAL A 18 -1.08 4.77 16.60
C VAL A 18 -2.11 5.02 17.69
N THR A 19 -2.06 6.21 18.29
CA THR A 19 -3.04 6.61 19.31
C THR A 19 -4.23 7.28 18.65
N PHE A 20 -5.42 6.75 18.90
CA PHE A 20 -6.71 7.32 18.50
C PHE A 20 -7.52 7.65 19.77
N ASP A 21 -7.94 8.90 19.93
CA ASP A 21 -8.79 9.35 21.06
C ASP A 21 -8.38 8.75 22.43
N ALA A 22 -7.08 8.71 22.72
CA ALA A 22 -6.47 8.14 23.93
C ALA A 22 -6.37 6.59 23.96
N GLU A 23 -6.80 5.88 22.93
CA GLU A 23 -6.57 4.43 22.79
C GLU A 23 -5.37 4.16 21.87
N LEU A 24 -4.45 3.30 22.33
CA LEU A 24 -3.31 2.85 21.54
C LEU A 24 -3.69 1.62 20.71
N ALA A 25 -3.74 1.79 19.39
CA ALA A 25 -3.76 0.66 18.47
C ALA A 25 -2.33 0.18 18.23
N VAL A 26 -1.94 -0.90 18.87
CA VAL A 26 -0.60 -1.50 18.69
C VAL A 26 -0.49 -2.08 17.28
N LEU A 27 0.54 -1.66 16.55
CA LEU A 27 0.85 -2.14 15.21
C LEU A 27 2.25 -2.77 15.24
N ASP A 28 2.43 -3.84 14.45
CA ASP A 28 3.77 -4.39 14.30
C ASP A 28 4.63 -3.46 13.45
N ASP A 29 5.84 -3.22 13.93
CA ASP A 29 6.86 -2.54 13.14
C ASP A 29 7.26 -3.41 11.95
N THR A 30 7.23 -2.85 10.76
CA THR A 30 7.53 -3.55 9.51
C THR A 30 8.83 -3.03 8.92
N TYR A 31 9.74 -3.93 8.58
CA TYR A 31 11.08 -3.58 8.10
C TYR A 31 11.62 -4.58 7.08
N LEU A 32 12.69 -4.23 6.38
CA LEU A 32 13.33 -5.09 5.40
C LEU A 32 14.38 -6.01 6.03
N VAL A 33 14.37 -7.26 5.59
CA VAL A 33 15.41 -8.27 5.84
C VAL A 33 16.11 -8.71 4.54
N GLY A 34 15.68 -8.21 3.40
CA GLY A 34 16.20 -8.48 2.08
C GLY A 34 15.56 -7.58 1.01
N LYS A 35 15.89 -7.83 -0.26
CA LYS A 35 15.19 -7.16 -1.38
C LYS A 35 13.78 -7.73 -1.52
N ILE A 36 12.82 -6.85 -1.80
CA ILE A 36 11.41 -7.21 -1.94
C ILE A 36 11.19 -8.03 -3.21
N LYS A 37 10.46 -9.14 -3.07
CA LYS A 37 10.03 -10.00 -4.18
C LYS A 37 8.67 -10.60 -3.88
N ALA A 38 7.95 -10.98 -4.93
CA ALA A 38 6.78 -11.82 -4.77
C ALA A 38 7.17 -13.25 -4.37
N LYS A 39 6.35 -13.84 -3.53
CA LYS A 39 6.29 -15.29 -3.27
C LYS A 39 4.83 -15.73 -3.37
N ALA A 40 4.51 -17.00 -3.12
CA ALA A 40 3.11 -17.43 -3.00
C ALA A 40 2.44 -16.61 -1.89
N HIS A 41 1.53 -15.70 -2.29
CA HIS A 41 0.97 -14.73 -1.36
C HIS A 41 -0.23 -15.31 -0.61
N PRO A 42 -0.25 -15.30 0.74
CA PRO A 42 -1.31 -15.94 1.52
C PRO A 42 -2.71 -15.37 1.24
N PHE A 43 -2.83 -14.11 0.86
CA PHE A 43 -4.11 -13.48 0.53
C PHE A 43 -4.77 -14.09 -0.70
N VAL A 44 -4.02 -14.74 -1.58
CA VAL A 44 -4.59 -15.48 -2.72
C VAL A 44 -5.42 -16.67 -2.24
N GLU A 45 -5.02 -17.35 -1.17
CA GLU A 45 -5.81 -18.43 -0.57
C GLU A 45 -7.08 -17.89 0.09
N TYR A 46 -7.02 -16.71 0.73
CA TYR A 46 -8.21 -16.06 1.26
C TYR A 46 -9.18 -15.65 0.15
N PHE A 47 -8.66 -15.16 -0.98
CA PHE A 47 -9.49 -14.87 -2.14
C PHE A 47 -10.15 -16.14 -2.71
N LYS A 48 -9.42 -17.25 -2.83
CA LYS A 48 -10.00 -18.54 -3.28
C LYS A 48 -11.15 -18.99 -2.38
N PHE A 49 -11.06 -18.77 -1.07
CA PHE A 49 -12.15 -19.01 -0.15
C PHE A 49 -13.34 -18.08 -0.44
N LEU A 50 -13.10 -16.78 -0.58
CA LEU A 50 -14.14 -15.80 -0.91
C LEU A 50 -14.85 -16.13 -2.23
N LYS A 51 -14.10 -16.55 -3.24
CA LYS A 51 -14.61 -16.87 -4.57
C LYS A 51 -15.67 -17.98 -4.58
N GLN A 52 -15.69 -18.86 -3.58
CA GLN A 52 -16.70 -19.94 -3.47
C GLN A 52 -18.12 -19.40 -3.24
N PHE A 53 -18.26 -18.12 -2.88
CA PHE A 53 -19.53 -17.46 -2.64
C PHE A 53 -20.03 -16.63 -3.85
N GLU A 54 -19.33 -16.70 -4.99
CA GLU A 54 -19.81 -16.13 -6.25
C GLU A 54 -21.01 -16.90 -6.79
N ASP A 55 -21.94 -16.17 -7.36
CA ASP A 55 -23.09 -16.72 -8.07
C ASP A 55 -23.42 -15.88 -9.32
N GLU A 56 -24.56 -16.09 -9.95
CA GLU A 56 -24.98 -15.35 -11.13
C GLU A 56 -25.20 -13.84 -10.90
N ASN A 57 -25.35 -13.40 -9.64
CA ASN A 57 -25.65 -12.03 -9.26
C ASN A 57 -24.49 -11.35 -8.49
N THR A 58 -23.51 -12.13 -8.05
CA THR A 58 -22.44 -11.64 -7.19
C THR A 58 -21.05 -12.02 -7.73
N VAL A 59 -20.11 -11.08 -7.67
CA VAL A 59 -18.72 -11.28 -8.05
C VAL A 59 -17.81 -10.99 -6.84
N ALA A 60 -16.88 -11.87 -6.57
CA ALA A 60 -15.91 -11.67 -5.50
C ALA A 60 -14.98 -10.51 -5.83
N LYS A 61 -14.94 -9.54 -4.95
CA LYS A 61 -13.98 -8.43 -4.95
C LYS A 61 -13.01 -8.62 -3.81
N TYR A 62 -11.73 -8.49 -4.08
CA TYR A 62 -10.71 -8.55 -3.05
C TYR A 62 -10.00 -7.21 -2.88
N THR A 63 -9.50 -6.95 -1.69
CA THR A 63 -8.83 -5.71 -1.35
C THR A 63 -7.43 -6.01 -0.85
N ILE A 64 -6.44 -5.30 -1.38
CA ILE A 64 -5.04 -5.35 -0.94
C ILE A 64 -4.51 -3.95 -0.70
N GLN A 65 -3.48 -3.84 0.11
CA GLN A 65 -2.77 -2.60 0.33
C GLN A 65 -2.16 -2.08 -0.99
N ALA A 66 -2.20 -0.77 -1.22
CA ALA A 66 -1.61 -0.16 -2.41
C ALA A 66 -0.08 -0.24 -2.40
N PRO A 67 0.57 -0.34 -3.58
CA PRO A 67 2.04 -0.31 -3.70
C PRO A 67 2.67 0.94 -3.06
N ALA A 68 2.04 2.10 -3.22
CA ALA A 68 2.47 3.35 -2.61
C ALA A 68 2.56 3.28 -1.08
N GLN A 69 1.65 2.55 -0.44
CA GLN A 69 1.67 2.39 1.01
C GLN A 69 2.82 1.50 1.47
N THR A 70 3.14 0.43 0.72
CA THR A 70 4.33 -0.37 0.97
C THR A 70 5.61 0.47 0.80
N PHE A 71 5.69 1.25 -0.28
CA PHE A 71 6.82 2.16 -0.51
C PHE A 71 6.97 3.17 0.62
N GLN A 72 5.88 3.86 1.00
CA GLN A 72 5.89 4.84 2.07
C GLN A 72 6.37 4.24 3.40
N GLN A 73 5.92 3.03 3.75
CA GLN A 73 6.35 2.33 4.97
C GLN A 73 7.87 2.11 5.01
N MET A 74 8.50 1.87 3.87
CA MET A 74 9.94 1.62 3.80
C MET A 74 10.78 2.91 3.89
N ILE A 75 10.21 4.06 3.54
CA ILE A 75 10.95 5.34 3.52
C ILE A 75 10.63 6.27 4.70
N VAL A 76 9.74 5.88 5.62
CA VAL A 76 9.51 6.67 6.84
C VAL A 76 10.81 6.81 7.66
N PRO A 77 10.96 7.88 8.46
CA PRO A 77 12.20 8.16 9.20
C PRO A 77 12.74 6.96 10.00
N ASP A 78 11.85 6.18 10.62
CA ASP A 78 12.23 5.04 11.46
C ASP A 78 12.76 3.85 10.63
N ASN A 79 12.36 3.73 9.36
CA ASN A 79 12.73 2.62 8.49
C ASN A 79 13.80 2.95 7.46
N ILE A 80 13.97 4.22 7.08
CA ILE A 80 14.84 4.59 5.97
C ILE A 80 16.28 4.10 6.12
N ALA A 81 16.83 4.12 7.34
CA ALA A 81 18.18 3.63 7.59
C ALA A 81 18.31 2.11 7.38
N ASN A 82 17.27 1.34 7.70
CA ASN A 82 17.21 -0.09 7.39
C ASN A 82 17.06 -0.31 5.88
N THR A 83 16.16 0.40 5.24
CA THR A 83 15.89 0.29 3.80
C THR A 83 17.13 0.56 2.96
N ARG A 84 17.94 1.56 3.32
CA ARG A 84 19.17 1.91 2.60
C ARG A 84 20.26 0.82 2.63
N LYS A 85 20.15 -0.17 3.50
CA LYS A 85 21.05 -1.35 3.47
C LYS A 85 20.80 -2.25 2.26
N PHE A 86 19.58 -2.23 1.72
CA PHE A 86 19.14 -3.09 0.60
C PHE A 86 18.89 -2.29 -0.69
N TYR A 87 18.47 -1.03 -0.53
CA TYR A 87 18.08 -0.12 -1.62
C TYR A 87 18.78 1.23 -1.44
N PRO A 88 19.89 1.47 -2.15
CA PRO A 88 20.58 2.76 -2.12
C PRO A 88 19.70 3.92 -2.58
N THR A 89 18.79 3.68 -3.53
CA THR A 89 17.90 4.69 -4.09
C THR A 89 16.43 4.31 -3.99
N ASN A 90 15.54 5.31 -4.10
CA ASN A 90 14.10 5.09 -4.15
C ASN A 90 13.68 4.41 -5.45
N GLU A 91 14.36 4.69 -6.56
CA GLU A 91 14.07 4.07 -7.86
C GLU A 91 14.22 2.55 -7.81
N GLU A 92 15.29 2.04 -7.19
CA GLU A 92 15.48 0.60 -7.04
C GLU A 92 14.37 -0.04 -6.20
N LEU A 93 13.97 0.63 -5.10
CA LEU A 93 12.89 0.18 -4.24
C LEU A 93 11.55 0.17 -4.99
N ILE A 94 11.24 1.25 -5.73
CA ILE A 94 10.03 1.37 -6.56
C ILE A 94 9.97 0.24 -7.59
N GLN A 95 11.09 -0.06 -8.26
CA GLN A 95 11.17 -1.12 -9.25
C GLN A 95 10.85 -2.51 -8.66
N ASP A 96 11.42 -2.84 -7.52
CA ASP A 96 11.20 -4.15 -6.91
C ASP A 96 9.79 -4.26 -6.30
N ILE A 97 9.26 -3.21 -5.67
CA ILE A 97 7.87 -3.19 -5.20
C ILE A 97 6.91 -3.35 -6.38
N GLY A 98 7.08 -2.54 -7.44
CA GLY A 98 6.20 -2.61 -8.61
C GLY A 98 6.17 -4.00 -9.24
N LYS A 99 7.33 -4.64 -9.43
CA LYS A 99 7.43 -6.02 -9.94
C LYS A 99 6.78 -7.03 -9.01
N ALA A 100 7.02 -6.93 -7.70
CA ALA A 100 6.41 -7.84 -6.74
C ALA A 100 4.88 -7.76 -6.78
N TYR A 101 4.32 -6.54 -6.90
CA TYR A 101 2.88 -6.35 -7.05
C TYR A 101 2.35 -6.88 -8.38
N GLN A 102 3.05 -6.69 -9.50
CA GLN A 102 2.68 -7.30 -10.79
C GLN A 102 2.52 -8.82 -10.65
N ASP A 103 3.48 -9.48 -10.01
CA ASP A 103 3.46 -10.93 -9.81
C ASP A 103 2.33 -11.36 -8.86
N VAL A 104 2.05 -10.60 -7.79
CA VAL A 104 0.93 -10.89 -6.88
C VAL A 104 -0.42 -10.63 -7.55
N ILE A 105 -0.57 -9.56 -8.33
CA ILE A 105 -1.78 -9.29 -9.13
C ILE A 105 -2.03 -10.46 -10.10
N LYS A 106 -0.95 -10.96 -10.74
CA LYS A 106 -1.06 -12.14 -11.59
C LYS A 106 -1.52 -13.38 -10.82
N GLN A 107 -1.03 -13.62 -9.60
CA GLN A 107 -1.49 -14.74 -8.76
C GLN A 107 -3.00 -14.62 -8.44
N PHE A 108 -3.49 -13.43 -8.13
CA PHE A 108 -4.93 -13.20 -7.95
C PHE A 108 -5.71 -13.46 -9.24
N TYR A 109 -5.20 -12.99 -10.38
CA TYR A 109 -5.82 -13.23 -11.68
C TYR A 109 -5.90 -14.71 -12.01
N ASP A 110 -4.80 -15.46 -11.83
CA ASP A 110 -4.72 -16.91 -12.06
C ASP A 110 -5.67 -17.70 -11.12
N ALA A 111 -5.91 -17.16 -9.91
CA ALA A 111 -6.92 -17.69 -8.99
C ALA A 111 -8.37 -17.34 -9.38
N GLY A 112 -8.57 -16.59 -10.46
CA GLY A 112 -9.87 -16.20 -10.99
C GLY A 112 -10.38 -14.85 -10.49
N CYS A 113 -9.56 -14.03 -9.82
CA CYS A 113 -9.94 -12.67 -9.44
C CYS A 113 -10.07 -11.79 -10.70
N ARG A 114 -11.19 -11.07 -10.78
CA ARG A 114 -11.45 -10.10 -11.85
C ARG A 114 -11.75 -8.70 -11.30
N ASN A 115 -11.87 -8.57 -9.98
CA ASN A 115 -12.20 -7.32 -9.32
C ASN A 115 -11.31 -7.17 -8.08
N LEU A 116 -10.29 -6.31 -8.20
CA LEU A 116 -9.32 -6.03 -7.13
C LEU A 116 -9.41 -4.56 -6.72
N GLN A 117 -9.25 -4.26 -5.44
CA GLN A 117 -9.13 -2.90 -4.94
C GLN A 117 -7.76 -2.70 -4.29
N LEU A 118 -7.14 -1.57 -4.60
CA LEU A 118 -5.95 -1.08 -3.91
C LEU A 118 -6.39 -0.08 -2.84
N ASP A 119 -6.10 -0.37 -1.58
CA ASP A 119 -6.34 0.58 -0.49
C ASP A 119 -5.11 1.47 -0.31
N ASP A 120 -5.29 2.74 -0.66
CA ASP A 120 -4.23 3.75 -0.63
C ASP A 120 -4.52 4.83 0.41
N CYS A 121 -3.89 4.71 1.57
CA CYS A 121 -3.97 5.70 2.65
C CYS A 121 -2.87 6.76 2.57
N THR A 122 -1.97 6.70 1.58
CA THR A 122 -0.82 7.62 1.49
C THR A 122 -1.24 9.03 1.15
N TRP A 123 -2.27 9.19 0.32
CA TRP A 123 -2.74 10.50 -0.15
C TRP A 123 -3.21 11.41 0.95
N GLY A 124 -3.85 10.87 1.98
CA GLY A 124 -4.26 11.63 3.13
C GLY A 124 -3.12 12.31 3.89
N ALA A 125 -1.94 11.68 3.91
CA ALA A 125 -0.76 12.18 4.60
C ALA A 125 0.00 13.28 3.83
N ILE A 126 -0.33 13.50 2.54
CA ILE A 126 0.38 14.45 1.66
C ILE A 126 -0.48 15.60 1.16
N VAL A 127 -1.76 15.64 1.53
CA VAL A 127 -2.66 16.75 1.19
C VAL A 127 -2.76 17.78 2.32
N GLY A 128 -3.13 19.00 1.97
CA GLY A 128 -3.34 20.09 2.92
C GLY A 128 -2.07 20.86 3.30
N ASP A 129 -2.29 21.93 4.06
CA ASP A 129 -1.20 22.87 4.38
C ASP A 129 -0.26 22.33 5.46
N ALA A 130 -0.75 21.49 6.37
CA ALA A 130 0.08 20.83 7.37
C ALA A 130 1.12 19.91 6.72
N ALA A 131 0.72 19.13 5.70
CA ALA A 131 1.63 18.32 4.91
C ALA A 131 2.69 19.18 4.21
N LYS A 132 2.27 20.25 3.52
CA LYS A 132 3.19 21.18 2.86
C LYS A 132 4.23 21.77 3.82
N GLN A 133 3.80 22.17 5.02
CA GLN A 133 4.70 22.69 6.04
C GLN A 133 5.67 21.64 6.55
N ARG A 134 5.18 20.42 6.83
CA ARG A 134 6.00 19.30 7.29
C ARG A 134 7.10 18.95 6.28
N TYR A 135 6.75 18.75 5.01
CA TYR A 135 7.72 18.39 3.97
C TYR A 135 8.73 19.53 3.72
N ARG A 136 8.29 20.80 3.74
CA ARG A 136 9.19 21.94 3.68
C ARG A 136 10.20 21.98 4.83
N SER A 137 9.74 21.72 6.07
CA SER A 137 10.64 21.70 7.23
C SER A 137 11.70 20.60 7.18
N LEU A 138 11.40 19.51 6.47
CA LEU A 138 12.31 18.39 6.23
C LEU A 138 13.21 18.60 5.01
N GLY A 139 13.03 19.70 4.25
CA GLY A 139 13.76 19.93 3.00
C GLY A 139 13.39 18.96 1.87
N ILE A 140 12.23 18.32 1.96
CA ILE A 140 11.76 17.32 0.99
C ILE A 140 10.74 17.98 0.06
N SER A 141 10.90 17.77 -1.25
CA SER A 141 9.92 18.20 -2.26
C SER A 141 8.65 17.34 -2.16
N LEU A 142 7.53 17.96 -1.83
CA LEU A 142 6.24 17.27 -1.81
C LEU A 142 5.84 16.77 -3.21
N GLU A 143 6.26 17.47 -4.26
CA GLU A 143 6.00 17.06 -5.64
C GLU A 143 6.78 15.78 -6.00
N ASP A 144 8.03 15.67 -5.56
CA ASP A 144 8.82 14.45 -5.78
C ASP A 144 8.20 13.26 -5.05
N VAL A 145 7.75 13.45 -3.81
CA VAL A 145 7.03 12.39 -3.07
C VAL A 145 5.78 11.93 -3.81
N LYS A 146 4.97 12.87 -4.32
CA LYS A 146 3.78 12.50 -5.12
C LYS A 146 4.15 11.72 -6.37
N ASN A 147 5.19 12.15 -7.07
CA ASN A 147 5.67 11.48 -8.29
C ASN A 147 6.16 10.06 -7.99
N GLU A 148 6.85 9.84 -6.89
CA GLU A 148 7.29 8.51 -6.45
C GLU A 148 6.10 7.60 -6.09
N LEU A 149 5.10 8.11 -5.35
CA LEU A 149 3.87 7.36 -5.03
C LEU A 149 3.09 6.97 -6.29
N LEU A 150 2.97 7.89 -7.25
CA LEU A 150 2.35 7.61 -8.55
C LEU A 150 3.15 6.60 -9.35
N ALA A 151 4.48 6.74 -9.36
CA ALA A 151 5.36 5.86 -10.13
C ALA A 151 5.23 4.41 -9.67
N VAL A 152 5.27 4.15 -8.36
CA VAL A 152 5.17 2.77 -7.84
C VAL A 152 3.78 2.17 -8.09
N ASN A 153 2.70 2.94 -7.93
CA ASN A 153 1.33 2.49 -8.23
C ASN A 153 1.17 2.18 -9.73
N ASN A 154 1.63 3.05 -10.61
CA ASN A 154 1.54 2.87 -12.05
C ASN A 154 2.36 1.65 -12.51
N LEU A 155 3.59 1.51 -12.03
CA LEU A 155 4.44 0.36 -12.35
C LEU A 155 3.78 -0.97 -11.96
N ALA A 156 3.16 -1.03 -10.80
CA ALA A 156 2.45 -2.23 -10.36
C ALA A 156 1.28 -2.62 -11.30
N LEU A 157 0.70 -1.64 -11.98
CA LEU A 157 -0.46 -1.83 -12.87
C LEU A 157 -0.09 -2.04 -14.34
N GLU A 158 1.16 -1.83 -14.75
CA GLU A 158 1.59 -1.90 -16.17
C GLU A 158 1.25 -3.23 -16.85
N ARG A 159 1.27 -4.34 -16.10
CA ARG A 159 0.98 -5.68 -16.62
C ARG A 159 -0.37 -6.23 -16.18
N LYS A 160 -1.28 -5.33 -15.78
CA LYS A 160 -2.63 -5.72 -15.40
C LYS A 160 -3.33 -6.41 -16.58
N PRO A 161 -3.95 -7.59 -16.38
CA PRO A 161 -4.79 -8.20 -17.42
C PRO A 161 -5.94 -7.28 -17.84
N GLU A 162 -6.29 -7.29 -19.15
CA GLU A 162 -7.30 -6.37 -19.71
C GLU A 162 -8.69 -6.57 -19.08
N ASP A 163 -9.06 -7.82 -18.82
CA ASP A 163 -10.36 -8.21 -18.25
C ASP A 163 -10.39 -8.16 -16.71
N MET A 164 -9.33 -7.65 -16.07
CA MET A 164 -9.31 -7.41 -14.63
C MET A 164 -9.57 -5.94 -14.31
N VAL A 165 -10.60 -5.68 -13.51
CA VAL A 165 -10.88 -4.34 -12.98
C VAL A 165 -10.07 -4.13 -11.71
N ILE A 166 -9.25 -3.08 -11.69
CA ILE A 166 -8.55 -2.65 -10.46
C ILE A 166 -9.01 -1.23 -10.14
N THR A 167 -9.56 -1.07 -8.93
CA THR A 167 -10.00 0.21 -8.39
C THR A 167 -9.07 0.66 -7.28
N SER A 168 -9.05 1.96 -6.97
CA SER A 168 -8.32 2.49 -5.83
C SER A 168 -9.29 3.11 -4.82
N HIS A 169 -9.08 2.81 -3.54
CA HIS A 169 -9.68 3.54 -2.43
C HIS A 169 -8.68 4.59 -1.95
N ILE A 170 -9.14 5.82 -1.79
CA ILE A 170 -8.35 6.91 -1.18
C ILE A 170 -8.94 7.19 0.19
N CYS A 171 -8.19 6.85 1.24
CA CYS A 171 -8.62 7.05 2.61
C CYS A 171 -8.42 8.51 3.04
N LEU A 172 -9.49 9.27 3.09
CA LEU A 172 -9.47 10.67 3.54
C LEU A 172 -10.14 10.88 4.91
N SER A 173 -10.91 9.92 5.39
CA SER A 173 -11.83 10.10 6.51
C SER A 173 -11.17 10.20 7.88
N LEU A 174 -10.02 9.57 8.07
CA LEU A 174 -9.37 9.54 9.39
C LEU A 174 -8.60 10.82 9.74
N ILE A 175 -8.46 11.75 8.83
CA ILE A 175 -7.65 12.95 9.02
C ILE A 175 -8.46 14.24 9.02
N HIS A 176 -9.77 14.20 8.93
CA HIS A 176 -10.70 15.35 8.99
C HIS A 176 -10.31 16.54 8.10
N ILE A 177 -9.55 16.30 7.03
CA ILE A 177 -8.94 17.40 6.27
C ILE A 177 -9.86 17.93 5.19
N SER A 178 -10.80 17.15 4.73
CA SER A 178 -11.78 17.55 3.71
C SER A 178 -12.91 16.54 3.73
N GLU A 179 -13.88 16.76 4.59
CA GLU A 179 -15.10 15.97 4.53
C GLU A 179 -16.00 16.52 3.42
N PRO A 180 -16.15 15.83 2.28
CA PRO A 180 -17.16 16.20 1.30
C PRO A 180 -18.59 16.01 1.82
N THR A 181 -18.74 15.33 2.96
CA THR A 181 -20.02 15.09 3.62
C THR A 181 -20.67 16.31 4.26
N ARG A 182 -19.96 17.42 4.46
CA ARG A 182 -20.56 18.69 4.85
C ARG A 182 -21.47 19.32 3.78
N GLN A 183 -21.54 18.73 2.60
CA GLN A 183 -22.46 19.19 1.54
C GLN A 183 -23.85 18.54 1.59
N ALA A 184 -24.08 17.65 2.53
CA ALA A 184 -25.37 16.95 2.67
C ALA A 184 -26.32 17.57 3.72
N GLU A 185 -25.98 18.74 4.28
CA GLU A 185 -26.87 19.51 5.15
C GLU A 185 -27.62 20.60 4.37
#